data_2774cde3a41651e2d64ab48734cfe7ab
#
_entry.id   2774cde3a41651e2d64ab48734cfe7ab
#
_cell.length_a   1.000
_cell.length_b   1.000
_cell.length_c   1.000
_cell.angle_alpha   90.00
_cell.angle_beta   90.00
_cell.angle_gamma   90.00
#
_symmetry.space_group_name_H-M   'P 1'
#
loop_
_entity.id
_entity.type
_entity.pdbx_description
1 polymer ?
#
loop_
_entity_poly.entity_id
_entity_poly.type
_entity_poly.pdbx_seq_one_letter_code
_entity_poly.pdbx_strand_id
1 'polypeptide(L)'
;MKKLIFIILFLFINVAQADNHDTASTEEEIREARTLVTATEKVSISSEIAARVEKINFLMGDAFKKGDTLISFDCKLYNAQLEVIKADHKSAQVQLKNDKELLDMRSIGELQYQLSESALKKAEAELTIAKLNVERCNIIAPYDGRVMDVYTNVFTSIEQRQPLMDIVGDGLLEAAVVVPSKWLSWLKKGHDVKIIIDETGDELNAKIISLGAAVDAASQTIELKAQFNEKYESLIPGMSGIVKF
;
A
#
# COMPACT_ATOMS: atom_id res chain seq x y z
N MET A 1 42.76 98.16 18.12
CA MET A 1 41.82 98.47 17.01
C MET A 1 41.04 97.23 16.71
N LYS A 2 39.74 97.33 16.68
CA LYS A 2 38.68 96.36 16.34
C LYS A 2 38.52 95.17 17.25
N LYS A 3 37.60 95.33 18.21
CA LYS A 3 36.98 94.30 19.01
C LYS A 3 36.02 93.43 18.16
N LEU A 4 36.12 92.11 18.26
CA LEU A 4 35.14 91.25 17.69
C LEU A 4 34.38 90.52 18.84
N ILE A 5 33.09 90.80 18.94
CA ILE A 5 32.18 90.26 19.92
C ILE A 5 31.70 88.91 19.39
N PHE A 6 31.93 87.85 20.19
CA PHE A 6 31.41 86.51 19.90
C PHE A 6 30.10 86.33 20.66
N ILE A 7 29.01 86.30 19.96
CA ILE A 7 27.68 85.92 20.50
C ILE A 7 27.56 84.42 20.42
N ILE A 8 27.51 83.73 21.60
CA ILE A 8 27.24 82.31 21.69
C ILE A 8 25.72 82.13 21.76
N LEU A 9 25.15 81.64 20.70
CA LEU A 9 23.73 81.24 20.63
C LEU A 9 23.58 79.84 21.17
N PHE A 10 22.96 79.66 22.36
CA PHE A 10 22.64 78.39 22.95
C PHE A 10 21.42 77.82 22.21
N LEU A 11 21.61 76.81 21.39
CA LEU A 11 20.54 76.02 20.75
C LEU A 11 20.12 74.93 21.69
N PHE A 12 18.93 75.03 22.28
CA PHE A 12 18.29 73.88 23.00
C PHE A 12 17.83 72.82 22.01
N ILE A 13 18.51 71.67 22.02
CA ILE A 13 18.07 70.49 21.29
C ILE A 13 17.12 69.77 22.20
N ASN A 14 15.80 69.79 21.89
CA ASN A 14 14.83 68.86 22.45
C ASN A 14 15.05 67.48 21.82
N VAL A 15 15.57 66.57 22.60
CA VAL A 15 15.58 65.10 22.27
C VAL A 15 14.17 64.60 22.51
N ALA A 16 13.41 64.45 21.44
CA ALA A 16 12.19 63.65 21.47
C ALA A 16 12.57 62.16 21.67
N GLN A 17 12.27 61.60 22.82
CA GLN A 17 12.27 60.15 23.03
C GLN A 17 11.14 59.59 22.17
N ALA A 18 11.51 58.90 21.09
CA ALA A 18 10.62 58.02 20.37
C ALA A 18 10.48 56.76 21.22
N ASP A 19 9.35 56.61 21.88
CA ASP A 19 8.91 55.33 22.42
C ASP A 19 8.77 54.35 21.25
N ASN A 20 9.77 53.50 21.08
CA ASN A 20 9.65 52.31 20.28
C ASN A 20 8.68 51.36 21.02
N HIS A 21 7.41 51.46 20.68
CA HIS A 21 6.44 50.43 20.93
C HIS A 21 6.79 49.27 20.00
N ASP A 22 7.66 48.36 20.47
CA ASP A 22 7.82 47.06 19.90
C ASP A 22 6.45 46.35 20.03
N THR A 23 5.57 46.57 19.05
CA THR A 23 4.50 45.64 18.75
C THR A 23 5.18 44.41 18.21
N ALA A 24 5.58 43.51 19.11
CA ALA A 24 5.79 42.12 18.80
C ALA A 24 4.45 41.56 18.29
N SER A 25 4.16 41.79 17.01
CA SER A 25 3.22 40.97 16.30
C SER A 25 3.80 39.57 16.35
N THR A 26 3.24 38.70 17.19
CA THR A 26 3.42 37.29 17.11
C THR A 26 2.85 36.88 15.73
N GLU A 27 3.68 36.98 14.70
CA GLU A 27 3.39 36.28 13.46
C GLU A 27 3.31 34.79 13.87
N GLU A 28 2.12 34.31 14.00
CA GLU A 28 1.85 32.86 14.08
C GLU A 28 2.48 32.29 12.82
N GLU A 29 3.65 31.65 12.98
CA GLU A 29 4.40 31.08 11.85
C GLU A 29 3.48 30.06 11.21
N ILE A 30 2.85 30.42 10.10
CA ILE A 30 1.92 29.55 9.37
C ILE A 30 2.70 28.30 8.97
N ARG A 31 2.41 27.20 9.64
CA ARG A 31 3.08 25.91 9.43
C ARG A 31 2.24 25.10 8.49
N GLU A 32 2.49 25.27 7.22
CA GLU A 32 1.78 24.55 6.15
C GLU A 32 2.77 23.70 5.34
N ALA A 33 2.28 22.55 4.87
CA ALA A 33 3.03 21.66 3.99
C ALA A 33 2.13 21.05 2.93
N ARG A 34 2.69 20.76 1.76
CA ARG A 34 1.99 20.04 0.70
C ARG A 34 1.83 18.57 1.08
N THR A 35 0.73 17.98 0.65
CA THR A 35 0.41 16.57 0.88
C THR A 35 -0.19 15.94 -0.35
N LEU A 36 -0.05 14.62 -0.40
CA LEU A 36 -0.69 13.73 -1.37
C LEU A 36 -1.52 12.70 -0.60
N VAL A 37 -2.78 12.57 -0.95
CA VAL A 37 -3.66 11.54 -0.40
C VAL A 37 -3.28 10.18 -0.98
N THR A 38 -3.05 9.21 -0.12
CA THR A 38 -2.66 7.84 -0.49
C THR A 38 -3.58 6.82 0.17
N ALA A 39 -3.77 5.69 -0.48
CA ALA A 39 -4.44 4.56 0.16
C ALA A 39 -3.45 3.80 1.06
N THR A 40 -3.93 3.30 2.18
CA THR A 40 -3.17 2.43 3.07
C THR A 40 -2.81 1.11 2.38
N GLU A 41 -3.71 0.60 1.57
CA GLU A 41 -3.55 -0.64 0.81
C GLU A 41 -3.68 -0.35 -0.69
N LYS A 42 -2.61 -0.61 -1.45
CA LYS A 42 -2.58 -0.54 -2.90
C LYS A 42 -1.78 -1.71 -3.42
N VAL A 43 -2.37 -2.50 -4.32
CA VAL A 43 -1.75 -3.70 -4.88
C VAL A 43 -1.93 -3.73 -6.39
N SER A 44 -0.84 -4.00 -7.11
CA SER A 44 -0.86 -4.40 -8.52
C SER A 44 -0.98 -5.92 -8.60
N ILE A 45 -2.12 -6.39 -9.05
CA ILE A 45 -2.41 -7.80 -9.22
C ILE A 45 -1.84 -8.28 -10.54
N SER A 46 -1.04 -9.34 -10.46
CA SER A 46 -0.44 -10.01 -11.63
C SER A 46 -0.89 -11.46 -11.69
N SER A 47 -0.88 -12.03 -12.90
CA SER A 47 -1.19 -13.44 -13.07
C SER A 47 -0.12 -14.34 -12.45
N GLU A 48 -0.55 -15.37 -11.73
CA GLU A 48 0.35 -16.42 -11.21
C GLU A 48 0.54 -17.57 -12.18
N ILE A 49 -0.31 -17.67 -13.21
CA ILE A 49 -0.31 -18.74 -14.22
C ILE A 49 -0.42 -18.16 -15.63
N ALA A 50 0.03 -18.91 -16.63
CA ALA A 50 -0.24 -18.62 -18.03
C ALA A 50 -1.63 -19.20 -18.41
N ALA A 51 -2.57 -18.35 -18.79
CA ALA A 51 -3.92 -18.76 -19.11
C ALA A 51 -4.62 -17.74 -20.02
N ARG A 52 -5.83 -18.06 -20.48
CA ARG A 52 -6.68 -17.11 -21.17
C ARG A 52 -7.70 -16.52 -20.19
N VAL A 53 -7.87 -15.20 -20.19
CA VAL A 53 -8.88 -14.52 -19.38
C VAL A 53 -10.26 -14.96 -19.87
N GLU A 54 -11.05 -15.55 -18.98
CA GLU A 54 -12.43 -15.96 -19.26
C GLU A 54 -13.42 -14.85 -18.90
N LYS A 55 -13.23 -14.21 -17.74
CA LYS A 55 -14.12 -13.17 -17.25
C LYS A 55 -13.38 -12.16 -16.37
N ILE A 56 -13.76 -10.89 -16.49
CA ILE A 56 -13.41 -9.80 -15.60
C ILE A 56 -14.69 -9.35 -14.93
N ASN A 57 -14.79 -9.51 -13.61
CA ASN A 57 -16.04 -9.26 -12.87
C ASN A 57 -16.19 -7.81 -12.43
N PHE A 58 -15.09 -7.06 -12.33
CA PHE A 58 -15.05 -5.68 -11.85
C PHE A 58 -14.23 -4.83 -12.81
N LEU A 59 -14.76 -3.69 -13.18
CA LEU A 59 -14.14 -2.71 -14.06
C LEU A 59 -13.58 -1.52 -13.23
N MET A 60 -12.87 -0.62 -13.88
CA MET A 60 -12.34 0.59 -13.24
C MET A 60 -13.46 1.37 -12.53
N GLY A 61 -13.25 1.66 -11.25
CA GLY A 61 -14.18 2.35 -10.36
C GLY A 61 -15.13 1.44 -9.58
N ASP A 62 -15.31 0.19 -9.99
CA ASP A 62 -16.20 -0.75 -9.29
C ASP A 62 -15.66 -1.10 -7.89
N ALA A 63 -16.57 -1.18 -6.93
CA ALA A 63 -16.27 -1.65 -5.58
C ALA A 63 -16.43 -3.17 -5.49
N PHE A 64 -15.53 -3.81 -4.75
CA PHE A 64 -15.53 -5.24 -4.47
C PHE A 64 -15.33 -5.50 -2.98
N LYS A 65 -15.66 -6.71 -2.55
CA LYS A 65 -15.44 -7.19 -1.19
C LYS A 65 -14.34 -8.23 -1.13
N LYS A 66 -13.71 -8.33 0.02
CA LYS A 66 -12.74 -9.41 0.31
C LYS A 66 -13.38 -10.78 0.02
N GLY A 67 -12.67 -11.59 -0.77
CA GLY A 67 -13.13 -12.89 -1.19
C GLY A 67 -13.87 -12.90 -2.52
N ASP A 68 -14.21 -11.75 -3.09
CA ASP A 68 -14.80 -11.68 -4.43
C ASP A 68 -13.80 -12.13 -5.49
N THR A 69 -14.29 -12.80 -6.52
CA THR A 69 -13.48 -13.16 -7.68
C THR A 69 -13.36 -11.96 -8.62
N LEU A 70 -12.16 -11.39 -8.72
CA LEU A 70 -11.88 -10.24 -9.57
C LEU A 70 -11.78 -10.65 -11.05
N ILE A 71 -10.96 -11.67 -11.31
CA ILE A 71 -10.73 -12.20 -12.67
C ILE A 71 -10.78 -13.73 -12.60
N SER A 72 -11.39 -14.34 -13.62
CA SER A 72 -11.41 -15.79 -13.83
C SER A 72 -10.71 -16.15 -15.13
N PHE A 73 -9.98 -17.28 -15.12
CA PHE A 73 -9.26 -17.80 -16.28
C PHE A 73 -9.89 -19.08 -16.80
N ASP A 74 -9.73 -19.37 -18.10
CA ASP A 74 -10.05 -20.66 -18.71
C ASP A 74 -9.05 -21.73 -18.19
N CYS A 75 -9.51 -22.53 -17.26
CA CYS A 75 -8.70 -23.49 -16.53
C CYS A 75 -8.94 -24.94 -16.92
N LYS A 76 -9.51 -25.18 -18.08
CA LYS A 76 -9.75 -26.56 -18.57
C LYS A 76 -8.49 -27.42 -18.57
N LEU A 77 -7.36 -26.83 -18.99
CA LEU A 77 -6.08 -27.54 -19.01
C LEU A 77 -5.62 -27.92 -17.59
N TYR A 78 -5.63 -26.97 -16.66
CA TYR A 78 -5.22 -27.21 -15.27
C TYR A 78 -6.13 -28.20 -14.55
N ASN A 79 -7.44 -28.14 -14.81
CA ASN A 79 -8.39 -29.12 -14.30
C ASN A 79 -8.12 -30.52 -14.86
N ALA A 80 -7.85 -30.66 -16.15
CA ALA A 80 -7.49 -31.95 -16.76
C ALA A 80 -6.18 -32.49 -16.16
N GLN A 81 -5.16 -31.66 -15.98
CA GLN A 81 -3.91 -32.05 -15.31
C GLN A 81 -4.15 -32.50 -13.86
N LEU A 82 -5.00 -31.80 -13.11
CA LEU A 82 -5.37 -32.21 -11.75
C LEU A 82 -6.01 -33.62 -11.72
N GLU A 83 -6.88 -33.93 -12.69
CA GLU A 83 -7.49 -35.28 -12.75
C GLU A 83 -6.46 -36.39 -13.04
N VAL A 84 -5.47 -36.14 -13.91
CA VAL A 84 -4.35 -37.08 -14.13
C VAL A 84 -3.58 -37.30 -12.84
N ILE A 85 -3.16 -36.21 -12.16
CA ILE A 85 -2.39 -36.32 -10.91
C ILE A 85 -3.20 -36.99 -9.79
N LYS A 86 -4.52 -36.79 -9.73
CA LYS A 86 -5.39 -37.49 -8.80
C LYS A 86 -5.37 -39.02 -9.05
N ALA A 87 -5.37 -39.42 -10.32
CA ALA A 87 -5.29 -40.84 -10.67
C ALA A 87 -3.94 -41.46 -10.27
N ASP A 88 -2.83 -40.74 -10.51
CA ASP A 88 -1.49 -41.18 -10.10
C ASP A 88 -1.34 -41.28 -8.59
N HIS A 89 -1.83 -40.31 -7.85
CA HIS A 89 -1.88 -40.36 -6.38
C HIS A 89 -2.69 -41.56 -5.88
N LYS A 90 -3.86 -41.79 -6.49
CA LYS A 90 -4.69 -42.97 -6.15
C LYS A 90 -3.96 -44.30 -6.42
N SER A 91 -3.25 -44.41 -7.53
CA SER A 91 -2.43 -45.56 -7.89
C SER A 91 -1.33 -45.80 -6.84
N ALA A 92 -0.56 -44.75 -6.48
CA ALA A 92 0.48 -44.86 -5.45
C ALA A 92 -0.08 -45.26 -4.08
N GLN A 93 -1.27 -44.76 -3.72
CA GLN A 93 -1.95 -45.12 -2.47
C GLN A 93 -2.33 -46.61 -2.43
N VAL A 94 -2.86 -47.14 -3.55
CA VAL A 94 -3.22 -48.55 -3.67
C VAL A 94 -1.95 -49.43 -3.63
N GLN A 95 -0.89 -49.02 -4.32
CA GLN A 95 0.39 -49.74 -4.31
C GLN A 95 0.97 -49.84 -2.91
N LEU A 96 1.05 -48.72 -2.17
CA LEU A 96 1.55 -48.71 -0.79
C LEU A 96 0.72 -49.67 0.11
N LYS A 97 -0.61 -49.65 -0.03
CA LYS A 97 -1.48 -50.51 0.73
C LYS A 97 -1.19 -51.98 0.44
N ASN A 98 -1.04 -52.34 -0.85
CA ASN A 98 -0.71 -53.73 -1.27
C ASN A 98 0.67 -54.15 -0.75
N ASP A 99 1.68 -53.27 -0.88
CA ASP A 99 3.04 -53.54 -0.43
C ASP A 99 3.10 -53.73 1.09
N LYS A 100 2.29 -53.00 1.85
CA LYS A 100 2.16 -53.17 3.28
C LYS A 100 1.61 -54.57 3.64
N GLU A 101 0.56 -55.01 2.95
CA GLU A 101 -0.02 -56.35 3.15
C GLU A 101 1.00 -57.46 2.81
N LEU A 102 1.78 -57.26 1.72
CA LEU A 102 2.83 -58.19 1.31
C LEU A 102 4.01 -58.23 2.29
N LEU A 103 4.38 -57.08 2.86
CA LEU A 103 5.41 -57.00 3.90
C LEU A 103 4.98 -57.77 5.17
N ASP A 104 3.74 -57.54 5.60
CA ASP A 104 3.17 -58.23 6.77
C ASP A 104 3.17 -59.79 6.56
N MET A 105 2.96 -60.23 5.32
CA MET A 105 3.10 -61.62 4.90
C MET A 105 4.54 -62.09 4.64
N ARG A 106 5.55 -61.22 4.85
CA ARG A 106 6.97 -61.45 4.54
C ARG A 106 7.24 -61.80 3.06
N SER A 107 6.38 -61.39 2.16
CA SER A 107 6.49 -61.66 0.72
C SER A 107 7.36 -60.63 -0.01
N ILE A 108 7.59 -59.47 0.59
CA ILE A 108 8.53 -58.47 0.11
C ILE A 108 9.44 -57.99 1.24
N GLY A 109 10.56 -57.33 0.89
CA GLY A 109 11.47 -56.73 1.85
C GLY A 109 11.06 -55.31 2.24
N GLU A 110 11.58 -54.84 3.38
CA GLU A 110 11.38 -53.47 3.92
C GLU A 110 11.70 -52.36 2.89
N LEU A 111 12.76 -52.56 2.10
CA LEU A 111 13.17 -51.58 1.07
C LEU A 111 12.04 -51.33 0.05
N GLN A 112 11.35 -52.41 -0.39
CA GLN A 112 10.26 -52.26 -1.37
C GLN A 112 9.10 -51.46 -0.78
N TYR A 113 8.73 -51.73 0.46
CA TYR A 113 7.71 -50.98 1.18
C TYR A 113 8.08 -49.47 1.31
N GLN A 114 9.34 -49.16 1.71
CA GLN A 114 9.83 -47.81 1.82
C GLN A 114 9.86 -47.04 0.48
N LEU A 115 10.12 -47.76 -0.64
CA LEU A 115 10.02 -47.18 -1.98
C LEU A 115 8.58 -46.80 -2.33
N SER A 116 7.61 -47.64 -2.03
CA SER A 116 6.20 -47.33 -2.28
C SER A 116 5.68 -46.22 -1.35
N GLU A 117 6.16 -46.16 -0.10
CA GLU A 117 5.88 -45.00 0.79
C GLU A 117 6.43 -43.68 0.23
N SER A 118 7.65 -43.73 -0.28
CA SER A 118 8.28 -42.54 -0.90
C SER A 118 7.57 -42.13 -2.19
N ALA A 119 7.09 -43.09 -2.98
CA ALA A 119 6.29 -42.86 -4.18
C ALA A 119 4.95 -42.18 -3.84
N LEU A 120 4.26 -42.61 -2.79
CA LEU A 120 3.04 -41.97 -2.33
C LEU A 120 3.31 -40.53 -1.88
N LYS A 121 4.33 -40.27 -1.06
CA LYS A 121 4.70 -38.91 -0.63
C LYS A 121 4.98 -37.99 -1.81
N LYS A 122 5.65 -38.50 -2.85
CA LYS A 122 5.87 -37.74 -4.09
C LYS A 122 4.55 -37.38 -4.77
N ALA A 123 3.67 -38.35 -4.96
CA ALA A 123 2.36 -38.16 -5.60
C ALA A 123 1.46 -37.19 -4.79
N GLU A 124 1.53 -37.18 -3.46
CA GLU A 124 0.84 -36.23 -2.60
C GLU A 124 1.33 -34.78 -2.82
N ALA A 125 2.65 -34.61 -2.95
CA ALA A 125 3.24 -33.29 -3.26
C ALA A 125 2.81 -32.80 -4.64
N GLU A 126 2.84 -33.67 -5.67
CA GLU A 126 2.39 -33.34 -7.02
C GLU A 126 0.89 -32.99 -7.04
N LEU A 127 0.06 -33.70 -6.30
CA LEU A 127 -1.37 -33.40 -6.15
C LEU A 127 -1.59 -32.03 -5.52
N THR A 128 -0.79 -31.68 -4.52
CA THR A 128 -0.85 -30.36 -3.88
C THR A 128 -0.53 -29.25 -4.87
N ILE A 129 0.54 -29.40 -5.66
CA ILE A 129 0.91 -28.44 -6.70
C ILE A 129 -0.20 -28.27 -7.75
N ALA A 130 -0.79 -29.39 -8.21
CA ALA A 130 -1.87 -29.36 -9.19
C ALA A 130 -3.11 -28.63 -8.65
N LYS A 131 -3.48 -28.85 -7.38
CA LYS A 131 -4.57 -28.14 -6.71
C LYS A 131 -4.32 -26.63 -6.65
N LEU A 132 -3.12 -26.22 -6.21
CA LEU A 132 -2.72 -24.81 -6.16
C LEU A 132 -2.81 -24.13 -7.54
N ASN A 133 -2.43 -24.84 -8.60
CA ASN A 133 -2.56 -24.29 -9.96
C ASN A 133 -4.03 -24.08 -10.38
N VAL A 134 -4.94 -24.94 -9.94
CA VAL A 134 -6.38 -24.75 -10.17
C VAL A 134 -6.93 -23.60 -9.30
N GLU A 135 -6.49 -23.46 -8.06
CA GLU A 135 -6.89 -22.33 -7.20
C GLU A 135 -6.50 -20.98 -7.81
N ARG A 136 -5.31 -20.91 -8.44
CA ARG A 136 -4.82 -19.71 -9.17
C ARG A 136 -5.65 -19.35 -10.40
N CYS A 137 -6.60 -20.17 -10.79
CA CYS A 137 -7.53 -19.89 -11.89
C CYS A 137 -8.50 -18.75 -11.59
N ASN A 138 -8.65 -18.40 -10.31
CA ASN A 138 -9.47 -17.29 -9.89
C ASN A 138 -8.61 -16.32 -9.06
N ILE A 139 -8.56 -15.09 -9.48
CA ILE A 139 -7.93 -14.04 -8.69
C ILE A 139 -8.97 -13.51 -7.71
N ILE A 140 -8.68 -13.69 -6.44
CA ILE A 140 -9.57 -13.35 -5.33
C ILE A 140 -9.11 -12.03 -4.69
N ALA A 141 -10.06 -11.16 -4.36
CA ALA A 141 -9.79 -9.91 -3.66
C ALA A 141 -9.25 -10.17 -2.24
N PRO A 142 -8.07 -9.61 -1.88
CA PRO A 142 -7.44 -9.81 -0.58
C PRO A 142 -8.09 -8.98 0.54
N TYR A 143 -8.78 -7.88 0.20
CA TYR A 143 -9.44 -6.93 1.10
C TYR A 143 -10.64 -6.28 0.40
N ASP A 144 -11.44 -5.50 1.13
CA ASP A 144 -12.51 -4.68 0.57
C ASP A 144 -11.91 -3.45 -0.14
N GLY A 145 -12.35 -3.14 -1.37
CA GLY A 145 -11.72 -2.06 -2.10
C GLY A 145 -12.42 -1.70 -3.41
N ARG A 146 -11.66 -0.97 -4.25
CA ARG A 146 -12.08 -0.54 -5.59
C ARG A 146 -11.01 -0.85 -6.61
N VAL A 147 -11.44 -1.08 -7.84
CA VAL A 147 -10.54 -1.24 -8.99
C VAL A 147 -10.05 0.14 -9.43
N MET A 148 -8.73 0.34 -9.48
CA MET A 148 -8.12 1.56 -10.02
C MET A 148 -7.99 1.48 -11.53
N ASP A 149 -7.38 0.38 -12.02
CA ASP A 149 -7.10 0.18 -13.44
C ASP A 149 -7.18 -1.29 -13.81
N VAL A 150 -7.50 -1.57 -15.09
CA VAL A 150 -7.53 -2.93 -15.66
C VAL A 150 -6.67 -2.95 -16.93
N TYR A 151 -5.64 -3.80 -16.95
CA TYR A 151 -4.62 -3.85 -18.02
C TYR A 151 -4.84 -4.99 -19.01
N THR A 152 -5.91 -5.77 -18.86
CA THR A 152 -6.20 -6.92 -19.72
C THR A 152 -7.65 -6.89 -20.19
N ASN A 153 -7.96 -7.73 -21.18
CA ASN A 153 -9.32 -7.87 -21.71
C ASN A 153 -9.75 -9.34 -21.66
N VAL A 154 -11.06 -9.55 -21.66
CA VAL A 154 -11.64 -10.89 -21.79
C VAL A 154 -11.15 -11.54 -23.10
N PHE A 155 -10.87 -12.84 -23.03
CA PHE A 155 -10.31 -13.69 -24.10
C PHE A 155 -8.86 -13.40 -24.50
N THR A 156 -8.15 -12.50 -23.82
CA THR A 156 -6.72 -12.31 -24.01
C THR A 156 -5.95 -13.44 -23.34
N SER A 157 -4.94 -13.97 -24.03
CA SER A 157 -3.96 -14.87 -23.43
C SER A 157 -2.93 -14.07 -22.66
N ILE A 158 -2.67 -14.46 -21.43
CA ILE A 158 -1.73 -13.81 -20.52
C ILE A 158 -0.61 -14.76 -20.12
N GLU A 159 0.51 -14.18 -19.79
CA GLU A 159 1.70 -14.88 -19.27
C GLU A 159 1.75 -14.81 -17.73
N GLN A 160 2.54 -15.71 -17.15
CA GLN A 160 2.83 -15.64 -15.72
C GLN A 160 3.54 -14.32 -15.37
N ARG A 161 3.15 -13.68 -14.27
CA ARG A 161 3.63 -12.38 -13.78
C ARG A 161 3.20 -11.17 -14.62
N GLN A 162 2.34 -11.34 -15.60
CA GLN A 162 1.78 -10.21 -16.34
C GLN A 162 0.84 -9.42 -15.43
N PRO A 163 0.97 -8.07 -15.34
CA PRO A 163 0.03 -7.22 -14.61
C PRO A 163 -1.36 -7.31 -15.23
N LEU A 164 -2.39 -7.37 -14.39
CA LEU A 164 -3.79 -7.54 -14.79
C LEU A 164 -4.68 -6.38 -14.35
N MET A 165 -4.53 -5.93 -13.12
CA MET A 165 -5.27 -4.79 -12.58
C MET A 165 -4.58 -4.22 -11.34
N ASP A 166 -4.84 -2.93 -11.10
CA ASP A 166 -4.49 -2.26 -9.85
C ASP A 166 -5.75 -2.12 -8.99
N ILE A 167 -5.61 -2.45 -7.71
CA ILE A 167 -6.67 -2.31 -6.73
C ILE A 167 -6.22 -1.47 -5.54
N VAL A 168 -7.17 -0.79 -4.92
CA VAL A 168 -6.98 0.05 -3.75
C VAL A 168 -7.97 -0.33 -2.66
N GLY A 169 -7.50 -0.38 -1.42
CA GLY A 169 -8.35 -0.66 -0.26
C GLY A 169 -9.34 0.46 0.04
N ASP A 170 -10.51 0.09 0.52
CA ASP A 170 -11.60 0.99 0.91
C ASP A 170 -11.52 1.39 2.41
N GLY A 171 -10.33 1.28 3.01
CA GLY A 171 -10.04 1.68 4.38
C GLY A 171 -9.84 3.19 4.55
N LEU A 172 -9.40 3.58 5.75
CA LEU A 172 -9.01 4.97 6.02
C LEU A 172 -7.82 5.35 5.13
N LEU A 173 -7.93 6.50 4.48
CA LEU A 173 -6.86 7.04 3.66
C LEU A 173 -5.78 7.70 4.53
N GLU A 174 -4.60 7.83 3.97
CA GLU A 174 -3.45 8.50 4.55
C GLU A 174 -3.07 9.71 3.70
N ALA A 175 -2.42 10.68 4.33
CA ALA A 175 -1.80 11.81 3.68
C ALA A 175 -0.28 11.69 3.83
N ALA A 176 0.43 11.57 2.72
CA ALA A 176 1.89 11.65 2.68
C ALA A 176 2.30 13.12 2.64
N VAL A 177 3.01 13.57 3.67
CA VAL A 177 3.37 14.98 3.88
C VAL A 177 4.88 15.10 3.95
N VAL A 178 5.44 16.09 3.25
CA VAL A 178 6.87 16.40 3.31
C VAL A 178 7.07 17.72 4.04
N VAL A 179 7.82 17.68 5.13
CA VAL A 179 8.05 18.85 5.99
C VAL A 179 9.55 19.10 6.21
N PRO A 180 9.95 20.34 6.51
CA PRO A 180 11.32 20.64 6.92
C PRO A 180 11.73 19.82 8.16
N SER A 181 12.91 19.22 8.15
CA SER A 181 13.41 18.40 9.26
C SER A 181 13.51 19.14 10.60
N LYS A 182 13.69 20.47 10.57
CA LYS A 182 13.67 21.31 11.77
C LYS A 182 12.38 21.21 12.58
N TRP A 183 11.26 20.80 11.96
CA TRP A 183 9.99 20.63 12.65
C TRP A 183 9.95 19.42 13.59
N LEU A 184 10.91 18.50 13.49
CA LEU A 184 11.04 17.38 14.42
C LEU A 184 11.26 17.81 15.88
N SER A 185 11.67 19.07 16.11
CA SER A 185 11.81 19.63 17.46
C SER A 185 10.48 19.65 18.22
N TRP A 186 9.36 19.87 17.54
CA TRP A 186 8.02 19.98 18.14
C TRP A 186 7.02 18.97 17.56
N LEU A 187 7.15 18.58 16.28
CA LEU A 187 6.23 17.67 15.60
C LEU A 187 6.47 16.23 16.05
N LYS A 188 5.40 15.56 16.50
CA LYS A 188 5.46 14.18 17.01
C LYS A 188 4.30 13.36 16.52
N LYS A 189 4.46 12.04 16.57
CA LYS A 189 3.36 11.09 16.37
C LYS A 189 2.21 11.41 17.32
N GLY A 190 0.99 11.37 16.80
CA GLY A 190 -0.23 11.69 17.53
C GLY A 190 -0.66 13.16 17.44
N HIS A 191 0.13 14.03 16.76
CA HIS A 191 -0.26 15.42 16.52
C HIS A 191 -1.47 15.49 15.60
N ASP A 192 -2.48 16.24 15.99
CA ASP A 192 -3.68 16.47 15.17
C ASP A 192 -3.39 17.59 14.16
N VAL A 193 -3.84 17.40 12.93
CA VAL A 193 -3.63 18.32 11.81
C VAL A 193 -4.91 18.50 11.02
N LYS A 194 -5.01 19.60 10.31
CA LYS A 194 -6.09 19.88 9.36
C LYS A 194 -5.55 19.83 7.95
N ILE A 195 -6.26 19.18 7.06
CA ILE A 195 -5.87 19.03 5.66
C ILE A 195 -6.95 19.66 4.79
N ILE A 196 -6.56 20.64 3.98
CA ILE A 196 -7.42 21.25 2.97
C ILE A 196 -7.12 20.55 1.66
N ILE A 197 -8.12 19.91 1.08
CA ILE A 197 -8.01 19.19 -0.20
C ILE A 197 -8.17 20.20 -1.34
N ASP A 198 -7.26 20.21 -2.29
CA ASP A 198 -7.26 21.17 -3.39
C ASP A 198 -8.44 20.96 -4.35
N GLU A 199 -8.82 19.70 -4.60
CA GLU A 199 -9.84 19.33 -5.58
C GLU A 199 -11.27 19.59 -5.09
N THR A 200 -11.52 19.47 -3.78
CA THR A 200 -12.87 19.63 -3.21
C THR A 200 -13.02 20.90 -2.38
N GLY A 201 -11.92 21.45 -1.86
CA GLY A 201 -11.92 22.56 -0.91
C GLY A 201 -12.30 22.16 0.53
N ASP A 202 -12.52 20.88 0.79
CA ASP A 202 -12.89 20.37 2.11
C ASP A 202 -11.74 20.49 3.09
N GLU A 203 -12.04 20.93 4.32
CA GLU A 203 -11.10 20.92 5.46
C GLU A 203 -11.37 19.66 6.31
N LEU A 204 -10.44 18.73 6.30
CA LEU A 204 -10.56 17.42 6.91
C LEU A 204 -9.58 17.26 8.07
N ASN A 205 -10.01 16.53 9.12
CA ASN A 205 -9.16 16.27 10.27
C ASN A 205 -8.35 14.98 10.07
N ALA A 206 -7.07 15.05 10.41
CA ALA A 206 -6.17 13.92 10.36
C ALA A 206 -5.20 13.93 11.55
N LYS A 207 -4.54 12.82 11.78
CA LYS A 207 -3.58 12.64 12.87
C LYS A 207 -2.28 12.07 12.34
N ILE A 208 -1.15 12.61 12.77
CA ILE A 208 0.16 12.08 12.43
C ILE A 208 0.34 10.69 13.03
N ILE A 209 0.46 9.68 12.16
CA ILE A 209 0.62 8.28 12.57
C ILE A 209 2.06 7.81 12.54
N SER A 210 2.90 8.39 11.67
CA SER A 210 4.31 8.05 11.58
C SER A 210 5.16 9.22 11.09
N LEU A 211 6.41 9.22 11.50
CA LEU A 211 7.48 10.09 11.03
C LEU A 211 8.51 9.23 10.30
N GLY A 212 9.06 9.72 9.21
CA GLY A 212 10.11 9.03 8.45
C GLY A 212 11.31 8.68 9.35
N ALA A 213 11.98 7.60 9.02
CA ALA A 213 13.15 7.14 9.77
C ALA A 213 14.46 7.84 9.35
N ALA A 214 14.43 8.61 8.25
CA ALA A 214 15.59 9.31 7.71
C ALA A 214 15.19 10.68 7.19
N VAL A 215 16.12 11.64 7.31
CA VAL A 215 16.01 12.96 6.70
C VAL A 215 16.70 12.92 5.34
N ASP A 216 16.05 13.46 4.31
CA ASP A 216 16.71 13.68 3.04
C ASP A 216 17.74 14.82 3.20
N ALA A 217 19.02 14.48 3.00
CA ALA A 217 20.12 15.40 3.26
C ALA A 217 20.21 16.54 2.24
N ALA A 218 19.70 16.33 1.02
CA ALA A 218 19.75 17.34 -0.05
C ALA A 218 18.67 18.42 0.14
N SER A 219 17.45 18.00 0.45
CA SER A 219 16.30 18.89 0.65
C SER A 219 16.12 19.33 2.11
N GLN A 220 16.80 18.68 3.06
CA GLN A 220 16.62 18.86 4.51
C GLN A 220 15.16 18.64 4.96
N THR A 221 14.46 17.71 4.31
CA THR A 221 13.07 17.39 4.60
C THR A 221 12.93 15.98 5.16
N ILE A 222 11.78 15.74 5.77
CA ILE A 222 11.37 14.42 6.24
C ILE A 222 9.93 14.16 5.79
N GLU A 223 9.68 12.95 5.34
CA GLU A 223 8.33 12.49 5.04
C GLU A 223 7.64 12.03 6.33
N LEU A 224 6.37 12.35 6.46
CA LEU A 224 5.50 11.86 7.52
C LEU A 224 4.18 11.39 6.92
N LYS A 225 3.46 10.58 7.66
CA LYS A 225 2.12 10.14 7.30
C LYS A 225 1.12 10.60 8.34
N ALA A 226 0.05 11.19 7.85
CA ALA A 226 -1.14 11.48 8.63
C ALA A 226 -2.27 10.57 8.17
N GLN A 227 -3.06 10.02 9.08
CA GLN A 227 -4.25 9.26 8.77
C GLN A 227 -5.48 10.11 9.01
N PHE A 228 -6.42 10.10 8.05
CA PHE A 228 -7.70 10.76 8.24
C PHE A 228 -8.48 10.09 9.38
N ASN A 229 -9.16 10.90 10.21
CA ASN A 229 -9.83 10.39 11.40
C ASN A 229 -11.07 9.55 11.09
N GLU A 230 -11.65 9.76 9.92
CA GLU A 230 -12.82 9.04 9.42
C GLU A 230 -12.77 8.85 7.91
N LYS A 231 -13.68 8.04 7.38
CA LYS A 231 -13.81 7.81 5.95
C LYS A 231 -14.65 8.90 5.31
N TYR A 232 -14.06 9.60 4.34
CA TYR A 232 -14.74 10.64 3.56
C TYR A 232 -15.03 10.10 2.16
N GLU A 233 -16.29 10.11 1.75
CA GLU A 233 -16.71 9.58 0.43
C GLU A 233 -16.19 10.41 -0.74
N SER A 234 -15.95 11.73 -0.51
CA SER A 234 -15.39 12.65 -1.50
C SER A 234 -13.89 12.50 -1.68
N LEU A 235 -13.20 11.78 -0.80
CA LEU A 235 -11.73 11.67 -0.80
C LEU A 235 -11.27 10.46 -1.58
N ILE A 236 -10.42 10.70 -2.57
CA ILE A 236 -9.88 9.67 -3.46
C ILE A 236 -8.34 9.70 -3.40
N PRO A 237 -7.66 8.53 -3.36
CA PRO A 237 -6.21 8.47 -3.49
C PRO A 237 -5.72 9.17 -4.76
N GLY A 238 -4.66 9.97 -4.63
CA GLY A 238 -4.12 10.80 -5.70
C GLY A 238 -4.51 12.28 -5.59
N MET A 239 -5.49 12.63 -4.78
CA MET A 239 -5.80 14.04 -4.48
C MET A 239 -4.65 14.71 -3.75
N SER A 240 -4.52 16.02 -3.96
CA SER A 240 -3.50 16.86 -3.32
C SER A 240 -4.11 17.80 -2.30
N GLY A 241 -3.27 18.37 -1.44
CA GLY A 241 -3.77 19.33 -0.46
C GLY A 241 -2.67 20.03 0.32
N ILE A 242 -3.12 20.82 1.28
CA ILE A 242 -2.27 21.55 2.21
C ILE A 242 -2.61 21.10 3.63
N VAL A 243 -1.58 20.67 4.35
CA VAL A 243 -1.69 20.35 5.78
C VAL A 243 -1.38 21.59 6.58
N LYS A 244 -2.24 21.92 7.54
CA LYS A 244 -2.04 22.96 8.56
C LYS A 244 -1.78 22.27 9.90
N PHE A 245 -0.68 22.70 10.54
CA PHE A 245 -0.21 22.14 11.80
C PHE A 245 -0.52 23.04 12.98
#